data_c9a06e88359ab04a099128cd7b0016cf
#
_entry.id   c9a06e88359ab04a099128cd7b0016cf
#
_cell.length_a   1.000
_cell.length_b   1.000
_cell.length_c   1.000
_cell.angle_alpha   90.00
_cell.angle_beta   90.00
_cell.angle_gamma   90.00
#
_symmetry.space_group_name_H-M   'P 1'
#
loop_
_entity.id
_entity.type
_entity.pdbx_description
1 polymer ?
#
loop_
_entity_poly.entity_id
_entity_poly.type
_entity_poly.pdbx_seq_one_letter_code
_entity_poly.pdbx_strand_id
1 'polypeptide(L)'
;MTMSRGKIGRQLLGLAIIGIALAAGGIAFADVGQPKPWEMTLQQSASPVMDNIEWFHTFLLWIITAITVLVMILLIVVMVKFNAKSNPVPSRTTHNTLIEVIWTIVPVMILVGIAIPSFRLLFEQTDIPKADLTVKATGKQWYWTYSYPDNGKIEFDSLMAQDKQPRLLAVDNEMVVPVNKVIRVQTTGADVIHAFAVPAFGIKIDAIPGRLNETWFKATKTGMFYGQCSELCGKDHAFMPIAVRVVSDQEFATWLEVAKKKFASSGPGAYAVAQVGQQ
;
A
#
# COMPACT_ATOMS: atom_id res chain seq x y z
N MET A 1 -27.02 -27.11 48.67
CA MET A 1 -25.66 -27.17 48.05
C MET A 1 -25.13 -25.74 47.92
N THR A 2 -24.48 -25.24 48.98
CA THR A 2 -24.05 -23.83 49.11
C THR A 2 -22.59 -23.72 48.61
N MET A 3 -22.40 -23.15 47.43
CA MET A 3 -21.04 -22.82 46.96
C MET A 3 -20.44 -21.76 47.89
N SER A 4 -19.30 -22.08 48.50
CA SER A 4 -18.57 -21.21 49.42
C SER A 4 -18.15 -19.90 48.74
N ARG A 5 -18.52 -18.78 49.36
CA ARG A 5 -18.16 -17.39 48.89
C ARG A 5 -16.67 -17.21 48.59
N GLY A 6 -15.77 -17.98 49.18
CA GLY A 6 -14.32 -17.95 48.89
C GLY A 6 -13.91 -18.52 47.52
N LYS A 7 -14.67 -19.45 46.94
CA LYS A 7 -14.36 -20.01 45.60
C LYS A 7 -14.76 -19.03 44.48
N ILE A 8 -15.88 -18.31 44.65
CA ILE A 8 -16.32 -17.31 43.68
C ILE A 8 -15.34 -16.12 43.62
N GLY A 9 -14.86 -15.64 44.78
CA GLY A 9 -13.88 -14.56 44.83
C GLY A 9 -12.54 -14.91 44.16
N ARG A 10 -12.06 -16.16 44.31
CA ARG A 10 -10.84 -16.64 43.65
C ARG A 10 -10.98 -16.79 42.13
N GLN A 11 -12.16 -17.19 41.65
CA GLN A 11 -12.44 -17.28 40.22
C GLN A 11 -12.57 -15.90 39.56
N LEU A 12 -13.23 -14.93 40.22
CA LEU A 12 -13.31 -13.55 39.75
C LEU A 12 -11.95 -12.85 39.75
N LEU A 13 -11.12 -13.10 40.76
CA LEU A 13 -9.74 -12.58 40.81
C LEU A 13 -8.88 -13.18 39.68
N GLY A 14 -9.02 -14.47 39.39
CA GLY A 14 -8.34 -15.15 38.30
C GLY A 14 -8.74 -14.61 36.92
N LEU A 15 -10.04 -14.37 36.69
CA LEU A 15 -10.53 -13.74 35.46
C LEU A 15 -10.09 -12.28 35.31
N ALA A 16 -10.01 -11.51 36.40
CA ALA A 16 -9.51 -10.15 36.38
C ALA A 16 -8.00 -10.11 36.06
N ILE A 17 -7.21 -11.04 36.62
CA ILE A 17 -5.76 -11.15 36.32
C ILE A 17 -5.53 -11.56 34.85
N ILE A 18 -6.31 -12.49 34.31
CA ILE A 18 -6.24 -12.88 32.88
C ILE A 18 -6.66 -11.70 32.01
N GLY A 19 -7.71 -10.95 32.36
CA GLY A 19 -8.13 -9.74 31.64
C GLY A 19 -7.04 -8.64 31.62
N ILE A 20 -6.36 -8.44 32.76
CA ILE A 20 -5.24 -7.48 32.88
C ILE A 20 -4.00 -7.97 32.12
N ALA A 21 -3.70 -9.27 32.14
CA ALA A 21 -2.58 -9.85 31.38
C ALA A 21 -2.82 -9.77 29.86
N LEU A 22 -4.07 -9.93 29.40
CA LEU A 22 -4.46 -9.72 27.99
C LEU A 22 -4.43 -8.23 27.58
N ALA A 23 -4.71 -7.33 28.51
CA ALA A 23 -4.59 -5.87 28.28
C ALA A 23 -3.15 -5.35 28.36
N ALA A 24 -2.27 -6.06 29.08
CA ALA A 24 -0.83 -5.78 29.18
C ALA A 24 0.00 -6.43 28.04
N GLY A 25 -0.61 -7.18 27.14
CA GLY A 25 -0.05 -7.51 25.84
C GLY A 25 0.33 -6.21 25.16
N GLY A 26 1.65 -5.88 25.14
CA GLY A 26 2.17 -4.59 24.70
C GLY A 26 1.50 -4.17 23.43
N ILE A 27 1.05 -2.93 23.38
CA ILE A 27 0.78 -2.23 22.13
C ILE A 27 2.15 -2.25 21.40
N ALA A 28 2.40 -3.29 20.63
CA ALA A 28 3.40 -3.22 19.60
C ALA A 28 2.94 -2.02 18.78
N PHE A 29 3.70 -0.94 18.81
CA PHE A 29 3.56 0.15 17.88
C PHE A 29 3.70 -0.52 16.51
N ALA A 30 2.56 -0.87 15.91
CA ALA A 30 2.56 -1.38 14.56
C ALA A 30 3.15 -0.26 13.72
N ASP A 31 4.34 -0.49 13.16
CA ASP A 31 4.97 0.46 12.25
C ASP A 31 3.93 0.85 11.20
N VAL A 32 3.65 2.15 11.12
CA VAL A 32 2.59 2.71 10.26
C VAL A 32 2.79 2.34 8.79
N GLY A 33 4.01 2.00 8.42
CA GLY A 33 4.42 1.74 7.04
C GLY A 33 4.46 0.28 6.60
N GLN A 34 3.89 -0.66 7.35
CA GLN A 34 3.88 -2.09 6.99
C GLN A 34 2.49 -2.72 7.10
N PRO A 35 2.22 -3.83 6.38
CA PRO A 35 0.96 -4.57 6.50
C PRO A 35 0.75 -5.08 7.93
N LYS A 36 -0.50 -5.06 8.38
CA LYS A 36 -0.91 -5.60 9.69
C LYS A 36 -1.60 -6.96 9.53
N PRO A 37 -1.46 -7.88 10.49
CA PRO A 37 -2.22 -9.12 10.48
C PRO A 37 -3.72 -8.84 10.39
N TRP A 38 -4.43 -9.56 9.49
CA TRP A 38 -5.88 -9.45 9.25
C TRP A 38 -6.36 -8.06 8.79
N GLU A 39 -5.47 -7.23 8.22
CA GLU A 39 -5.84 -5.95 7.65
C GLU A 39 -6.75 -6.14 6.43
N MET A 40 -8.02 -5.72 6.56
CA MET A 40 -9.06 -5.88 5.53
C MET A 40 -9.24 -4.63 4.66
N THR A 41 -8.54 -3.55 4.98
CA THR A 41 -8.57 -2.28 4.27
C THR A 41 -7.19 -1.95 3.69
N LEU A 42 -7.05 -0.78 3.11
CA LEU A 42 -5.76 -0.27 2.67
C LEU A 42 -4.85 -0.01 3.87
N GLN A 43 -3.53 -0.06 3.67
CA GLN A 43 -2.57 0.33 4.70
C GLN A 43 -2.81 1.76 5.16
N GLN A 44 -2.49 2.03 6.42
CA GLN A 44 -2.66 3.35 7.02
C GLN A 44 -1.92 4.42 6.20
N SER A 45 -2.62 5.48 5.85
CA SER A 45 -2.08 6.59 5.08
C SER A 45 -0.92 7.30 5.80
N ALA A 46 0.09 7.67 5.01
CA ALA A 46 1.21 8.51 5.40
C ALA A 46 1.53 9.60 4.37
N SER A 47 0.58 9.89 3.46
CA SER A 47 0.71 10.97 2.48
C SER A 47 -0.66 11.56 2.13
N PRO A 48 -0.77 12.83 1.69
CA PRO A 48 -2.04 13.43 1.24
C PRO A 48 -2.67 12.66 0.08
N VAL A 49 -1.87 12.15 -0.84
CA VAL A 49 -2.37 11.34 -1.98
C VAL A 49 -3.03 10.06 -1.47
N MET A 50 -2.42 9.38 -0.50
CA MET A 50 -3.00 8.16 0.09
C MET A 50 -4.26 8.47 0.90
N ASP A 51 -4.35 9.62 1.59
CA ASP A 51 -5.57 10.06 2.26
C ASP A 51 -6.74 10.18 1.26
N ASN A 52 -6.48 10.76 0.08
CA ASN A 52 -7.48 10.89 -0.98
C ASN A 52 -7.85 9.54 -1.62
N ILE A 53 -6.88 8.62 -1.75
CA ILE A 53 -7.14 7.23 -2.20
C ILE A 53 -8.03 6.50 -1.20
N GLU A 54 -7.77 6.61 0.10
CA GLU A 54 -8.56 5.96 1.16
C GLU A 54 -9.99 6.50 1.20
N TRP A 55 -10.16 7.82 1.07
CA TRP A 55 -11.47 8.45 0.95
C TRP A 55 -12.22 7.93 -0.29
N PHE A 56 -11.58 7.92 -1.46
CA PHE A 56 -12.19 7.46 -2.70
C PHE A 56 -12.53 5.98 -2.67
N HIS A 57 -11.67 5.14 -2.10
CA HIS A 57 -11.92 3.73 -1.85
C HIS A 57 -13.17 3.53 -0.98
N THR A 58 -13.28 4.26 0.12
CA THR A 58 -14.43 4.19 1.03
C THR A 58 -15.72 4.64 0.33
N PHE A 59 -15.67 5.72 -0.45
CA PHE A 59 -16.80 6.18 -1.27
C PHE A 59 -17.27 5.10 -2.25
N LEU A 60 -16.37 4.46 -2.98
CA LEU A 60 -16.70 3.36 -3.87
C LEU A 60 -17.27 2.15 -3.12
N LEU A 61 -16.72 1.82 -1.96
CA LEU A 61 -17.16 0.70 -1.14
C LEU A 61 -18.62 0.85 -0.72
N TRP A 62 -19.07 2.06 -0.36
CA TRP A 62 -20.47 2.33 -0.06
C TRP A 62 -21.37 2.14 -1.28
N ILE A 63 -20.97 2.61 -2.45
CA ILE A 63 -21.75 2.46 -3.70
C ILE A 63 -21.90 0.97 -4.06
N ILE A 64 -20.79 0.23 -4.10
CA ILE A 64 -20.84 -1.19 -4.48
C ILE A 64 -21.59 -2.04 -3.44
N THR A 65 -21.49 -1.69 -2.16
CA THR A 65 -22.24 -2.38 -1.10
C THR A 65 -23.74 -2.14 -1.26
N ALA A 66 -24.17 -0.91 -1.53
CA ALA A 66 -25.58 -0.60 -1.77
C ALA A 66 -26.15 -1.36 -2.98
N ILE A 67 -25.39 -1.42 -4.08
CA ILE A 67 -25.76 -2.18 -5.29
C ILE A 67 -25.84 -3.67 -4.98
N THR A 68 -24.84 -4.23 -4.29
CA THR A 68 -24.80 -5.65 -3.93
C THR A 68 -25.99 -6.04 -3.05
N VAL A 69 -26.31 -5.22 -2.04
CA VAL A 69 -27.47 -5.43 -1.16
C VAL A 69 -28.79 -5.35 -1.97
N LEU A 70 -28.93 -4.38 -2.86
CA LEU A 70 -30.09 -4.28 -3.74
C LEU A 70 -30.27 -5.54 -4.58
N VAL A 71 -29.24 -6.00 -5.27
CA VAL A 71 -29.29 -7.21 -6.09
C VAL A 71 -29.60 -8.44 -5.25
N MET A 72 -29.00 -8.57 -4.08
CA MET A 72 -29.28 -9.67 -3.15
C MET A 72 -30.76 -9.69 -2.72
N ILE A 73 -31.34 -8.52 -2.39
CA ILE A 73 -32.77 -8.39 -2.03
C ILE A 73 -33.64 -8.82 -3.21
N LEU A 74 -33.34 -8.36 -4.43
CA LEU A 74 -34.10 -8.75 -5.63
C LEU A 74 -34.05 -10.26 -5.87
N LEU A 75 -32.88 -10.89 -5.71
CA LEU A 75 -32.74 -12.34 -5.84
C LEU A 75 -33.57 -13.09 -4.78
N ILE A 76 -33.53 -12.64 -3.52
CA ILE A 76 -34.35 -13.24 -2.45
C ILE A 76 -35.83 -13.10 -2.79
N VAL A 77 -36.26 -11.92 -3.26
CA VAL A 77 -37.68 -11.71 -3.67
C VAL A 77 -38.07 -12.67 -4.79
N VAL A 78 -37.23 -12.84 -5.79
CA VAL A 78 -37.45 -13.79 -6.91
C VAL A 78 -37.59 -15.22 -6.36
N MET A 79 -36.67 -15.67 -5.53
CA MET A 79 -36.68 -17.01 -4.94
C MET A 79 -37.91 -17.28 -4.07
N VAL A 80 -38.36 -16.28 -3.30
CA VAL A 80 -39.49 -16.44 -2.36
C VAL A 80 -40.84 -16.26 -3.02
N LYS A 81 -40.99 -15.24 -3.88
CA LYS A 81 -42.30 -14.89 -4.47
C LYS A 81 -42.57 -15.53 -5.82
N PHE A 82 -41.55 -15.83 -6.59
CA PHE A 82 -41.70 -16.26 -8.00
C PHE A 82 -41.26 -17.71 -8.26
N ASN A 83 -41.18 -18.55 -7.20
CA ASN A 83 -40.98 -19.98 -7.37
C ASN A 83 -42.29 -20.69 -7.83
N ALA A 84 -42.19 -21.90 -8.37
CA ALA A 84 -43.33 -22.66 -8.92
C ALA A 84 -44.43 -22.93 -7.92
N LYS A 85 -44.14 -22.98 -6.61
CA LYS A 85 -45.13 -23.21 -5.56
C LYS A 85 -45.88 -21.92 -5.21
N SER A 86 -45.18 -20.78 -5.13
CA SER A 86 -45.78 -19.49 -4.75
C SER A 86 -46.38 -18.74 -5.93
N ASN A 87 -45.97 -19.04 -7.16
CA ASN A 87 -46.43 -18.40 -8.40
C ASN A 87 -46.69 -19.47 -9.49
N PRO A 88 -47.68 -20.31 -9.34
CA PRO A 88 -47.96 -21.43 -10.24
C PRO A 88 -48.36 -20.99 -11.65
N VAL A 89 -48.91 -19.79 -11.83
CA VAL A 89 -49.29 -19.21 -13.11
C VAL A 89 -48.53 -17.89 -13.32
N PRO A 90 -47.37 -17.90 -13.98
CA PRO A 90 -46.58 -16.71 -14.16
C PRO A 90 -47.22 -15.70 -15.11
N SER A 91 -46.95 -14.41 -14.88
CA SER A 91 -47.39 -13.34 -15.79
C SER A 91 -46.68 -13.49 -17.16
N ARG A 92 -47.41 -13.11 -18.23
CA ARG A 92 -46.86 -13.07 -19.59
C ARG A 92 -46.26 -11.73 -19.99
N THR A 93 -46.16 -10.78 -19.05
CA THR A 93 -45.51 -9.49 -19.29
C THR A 93 -44.02 -9.70 -19.50
N THR A 94 -43.52 -9.32 -20.68
CA THR A 94 -42.11 -9.57 -21.10
C THR A 94 -41.23 -8.33 -21.07
N HIS A 95 -41.82 -7.13 -20.99
CA HIS A 95 -41.07 -5.88 -21.02
C HIS A 95 -41.81 -4.77 -20.26
N ASN A 96 -41.03 -3.77 -19.82
CA ASN A 96 -41.56 -2.53 -19.23
C ASN A 96 -40.57 -1.41 -19.57
N THR A 97 -40.91 -0.59 -20.54
CA THR A 97 -40.05 0.49 -21.08
C THR A 97 -39.57 1.45 -19.98
N LEU A 98 -40.39 1.78 -19.00
CA LEU A 98 -39.99 2.68 -17.90
C LEU A 98 -38.86 2.06 -17.07
N ILE A 99 -38.98 0.79 -16.69
CA ILE A 99 -37.95 0.08 -15.95
C ILE A 99 -36.67 -0.05 -16.77
N GLU A 100 -36.78 -0.32 -18.07
CA GLU A 100 -35.65 -0.42 -19.01
C GLU A 100 -34.89 0.90 -19.10
N VAL A 101 -35.56 2.01 -19.21
CA VAL A 101 -34.94 3.34 -19.18
C VAL A 101 -34.25 3.60 -17.83
N ILE A 102 -34.90 3.26 -16.71
CA ILE A 102 -34.35 3.45 -15.36
C ILE A 102 -33.05 2.64 -15.20
N TRP A 103 -33.07 1.33 -15.49
CA TRP A 103 -31.86 0.50 -15.31
C TRP A 103 -30.74 0.80 -16.30
N THR A 104 -31.01 1.53 -17.37
CA THR A 104 -29.99 2.06 -18.29
C THR A 104 -29.40 3.38 -17.79
N ILE A 105 -30.25 4.33 -17.40
CA ILE A 105 -29.83 5.69 -17.04
C ILE A 105 -29.18 5.73 -15.66
N VAL A 106 -29.71 5.01 -14.67
CA VAL A 106 -29.20 5.05 -13.29
C VAL A 106 -27.72 4.61 -13.20
N PRO A 107 -27.30 3.46 -13.78
CA PRO A 107 -25.87 3.10 -13.80
C PRO A 107 -24.98 4.13 -14.49
N VAL A 108 -25.44 4.72 -15.60
CA VAL A 108 -24.69 5.79 -16.28
C VAL A 108 -24.48 7.00 -15.36
N MET A 109 -25.53 7.42 -14.65
CA MET A 109 -25.43 8.53 -13.70
C MET A 109 -24.51 8.23 -12.52
N ILE A 110 -24.52 6.99 -12.02
CA ILE A 110 -23.57 6.52 -10.98
C ILE A 110 -22.13 6.62 -11.50
N LEU A 111 -21.86 6.13 -12.73
CA LEU A 111 -20.53 6.19 -13.33
C LEU A 111 -20.06 7.63 -13.54
N VAL A 112 -20.93 8.54 -13.99
CA VAL A 112 -20.62 9.98 -14.11
C VAL A 112 -20.27 10.57 -12.73
N GLY A 113 -21.06 10.22 -11.70
CA GLY A 113 -20.80 10.65 -10.33
C GLY A 113 -19.44 10.16 -9.77
N ILE A 114 -19.03 8.94 -10.14
CA ILE A 114 -17.72 8.37 -9.77
C ILE A 114 -16.59 9.01 -10.58
N ALA A 115 -16.80 9.32 -11.85
CA ALA A 115 -15.77 9.85 -12.73
C ALA A 115 -15.18 11.18 -12.23
N ILE A 116 -15.99 12.07 -11.66
CA ILE A 116 -15.54 13.37 -11.19
C ILE A 116 -14.43 13.26 -10.13
N PRO A 117 -14.62 12.59 -8.98
CA PRO A 117 -13.56 12.44 -8.00
C PRO A 117 -12.41 11.54 -8.49
N SER A 118 -12.69 10.57 -9.36
CA SER A 118 -11.67 9.70 -9.96
C SER A 118 -10.67 10.48 -10.81
N PHE A 119 -11.15 11.33 -11.72
CA PHE A 119 -10.26 12.17 -12.54
C PHE A 119 -9.50 13.18 -11.70
N ARG A 120 -10.13 13.77 -10.67
CA ARG A 120 -9.42 14.67 -9.76
C ARG A 120 -8.25 13.98 -9.08
N LEU A 121 -8.45 12.76 -8.57
CA LEU A 121 -7.40 11.97 -7.95
C LEU A 121 -6.31 11.57 -8.95
N LEU A 122 -6.69 11.20 -10.18
CA LEU A 122 -5.75 10.88 -11.24
C LEU A 122 -4.82 12.06 -11.58
N PHE A 123 -5.38 13.26 -11.74
CA PHE A 123 -4.58 14.47 -12.01
C PHE A 123 -3.68 14.82 -10.83
N GLU A 124 -4.14 14.68 -9.59
CA GLU A 124 -3.30 14.89 -8.40
C GLU A 124 -2.08 13.96 -8.37
N GLN A 125 -2.23 12.71 -8.80
CA GLN A 125 -1.13 11.74 -8.86
C GLN A 125 -0.14 12.00 -10.00
N THR A 126 -0.61 12.54 -11.13
CA THR A 126 0.19 12.75 -12.34
C THR A 126 0.84 14.13 -12.40
N ASP A 127 0.25 15.14 -11.80
CA ASP A 127 0.79 16.50 -11.74
C ASP A 127 1.81 16.60 -10.59
N ILE A 128 3.10 16.50 -10.93
CA ILE A 128 4.18 16.54 -9.95
C ILE A 128 4.42 17.98 -9.49
N PRO A 129 4.19 18.33 -8.21
CA PRO A 129 4.52 19.65 -7.68
C PRO A 129 6.02 19.92 -7.76
N LYS A 130 6.44 21.17 -7.53
CA LYS A 130 7.87 21.50 -7.44
C LYS A 130 8.52 20.60 -6.38
N ALA A 131 9.42 19.74 -6.81
CA ALA A 131 10.11 18.79 -5.93
C ALA A 131 11.14 19.50 -5.05
N ASP A 132 11.20 19.10 -3.79
CA ASP A 132 12.25 19.48 -2.85
C ASP A 132 13.46 18.55 -2.95
N LEU A 133 13.24 17.30 -3.35
CA LEU A 133 14.26 16.26 -3.50
C LEU A 133 13.85 15.32 -4.64
N THR A 134 14.82 14.94 -5.47
CA THR A 134 14.65 13.90 -6.48
C THR A 134 15.43 12.64 -6.07
N VAL A 135 14.78 11.49 -6.13
CA VAL A 135 15.41 10.18 -5.96
C VAL A 135 15.13 9.34 -7.20
N LYS A 136 16.16 8.79 -7.81
CA LYS A 136 16.01 7.85 -8.91
C LYS A 136 16.09 6.42 -8.37
N ALA A 137 15.10 5.60 -8.68
CA ALA A 137 15.04 4.18 -8.37
C ALA A 137 15.17 3.36 -9.65
N THR A 138 16.24 2.59 -9.76
CA THR A 138 16.48 1.69 -10.90
C THR A 138 16.20 0.26 -10.46
N GLY A 139 15.20 -0.39 -11.08
CA GLY A 139 14.89 -1.80 -10.85
C GLY A 139 15.85 -2.70 -11.58
N LYS A 140 16.35 -3.72 -10.91
CA LYS A 140 17.22 -4.78 -11.42
C LYS A 140 16.75 -6.13 -10.91
N GLN A 141 17.13 -7.20 -11.55
CA GLN A 141 16.82 -8.57 -11.11
C GLN A 141 17.82 -9.02 -10.03
N TRP A 142 17.53 -9.06 -8.72
CA TRP A 142 16.26 -8.66 -8.06
C TRP A 142 16.60 -7.77 -6.88
N TYR A 143 16.78 -6.49 -7.13
CA TYR A 143 17.08 -5.46 -6.15
C TYR A 143 16.80 -4.07 -6.72
N TRP A 144 16.88 -3.04 -5.89
CA TRP A 144 16.76 -1.65 -6.30
C TRP A 144 18.09 -0.93 -6.17
N THR A 145 18.42 -0.05 -7.13
CA THR A 145 19.51 0.93 -7.00
C THR A 145 18.91 2.31 -6.84
N TYR A 146 19.27 2.99 -5.76
CA TYR A 146 18.86 4.37 -5.51
C TYR A 146 19.98 5.34 -5.82
N SER A 147 19.65 6.47 -6.51
CA SER A 147 20.56 7.58 -6.68
C SER A 147 19.88 8.91 -6.34
N TYR A 148 20.68 9.86 -5.83
CA TYR A 148 20.24 11.18 -5.38
C TYR A 148 20.91 12.26 -6.25
N PRO A 149 20.35 12.57 -7.42
CA PRO A 149 21.00 13.47 -8.40
C PRO A 149 21.23 14.89 -7.85
N ASP A 150 20.31 15.37 -6.99
CA ASP A 150 20.39 16.71 -6.40
C ASP A 150 21.48 16.85 -5.30
N ASN A 151 21.99 15.72 -4.78
CA ASN A 151 22.91 15.70 -3.62
C ASN A 151 24.30 15.13 -3.95
N GLY A 152 24.71 15.22 -5.20
CA GLY A 152 25.98 14.69 -5.66
C GLY A 152 25.85 13.27 -6.23
N LYS A 153 26.96 12.52 -6.28
CA LYS A 153 26.99 11.17 -6.86
C LYS A 153 26.69 10.08 -5.81
N ILE A 154 25.67 10.28 -4.98
CA ILE A 154 25.25 9.24 -4.04
C ILE A 154 24.45 8.21 -4.82
N GLU A 155 24.97 7.00 -4.95
CA GLU A 155 24.28 5.86 -5.56
C GLU A 155 24.62 4.59 -4.78
N PHE A 156 23.62 3.75 -4.50
CA PHE A 156 23.80 2.50 -3.79
C PHE A 156 22.72 1.48 -4.13
N ASP A 157 23.07 0.22 -3.98
CA ASP A 157 22.15 -0.90 -4.11
C ASP A 157 21.45 -1.17 -2.78
N SER A 158 20.20 -1.62 -2.89
CA SER A 158 19.30 -1.96 -1.78
C SER A 158 18.79 -3.40 -2.00
N LEU A 159 19.36 -4.32 -1.27
CA LEU A 159 19.06 -5.75 -1.35
C LEU A 159 18.24 -6.19 -0.13
N MET A 160 17.40 -7.19 -0.33
CA MET A 160 16.65 -7.78 0.77
C MET A 160 17.59 -8.37 1.83
N ALA A 161 17.40 -7.98 3.09
CA ALA A 161 18.14 -8.51 4.23
C ALA A 161 17.37 -9.69 4.84
N GLN A 162 17.94 -10.90 4.75
CA GLN A 162 17.27 -12.12 5.20
C GLN A 162 17.25 -12.28 6.74
N ASP A 163 18.17 -11.62 7.43
CA ASP A 163 18.40 -11.69 8.87
C ASP A 163 17.71 -10.57 9.65
N LYS A 164 17.05 -9.62 8.94
CA LYS A 164 16.37 -8.46 9.54
C LYS A 164 14.85 -8.59 9.55
N GLN A 165 14.22 -7.79 10.41
CA GLN A 165 12.77 -7.63 10.45
C GLN A 165 12.38 -6.25 9.87
N PRO A 166 11.18 -6.14 9.26
CA PRO A 166 10.19 -7.19 9.02
C PRO A 166 10.67 -8.18 7.92
N ARG A 167 10.37 -9.46 8.14
CA ARG A 167 10.72 -10.53 7.17
C ARG A 167 10.22 -10.20 5.77
N LEU A 168 11.06 -10.36 4.75
CA LEU A 168 10.80 -10.08 3.33
C LEU A 168 10.61 -8.60 2.96
N LEU A 169 10.67 -7.67 3.93
CA LEU A 169 10.53 -6.23 3.68
C LEU A 169 11.80 -5.45 4.05
N ALA A 170 12.60 -5.97 4.99
CA ALA A 170 13.84 -5.32 5.40
C ALA A 170 14.91 -5.40 4.30
N VAL A 171 15.72 -4.34 4.22
CA VAL A 171 16.84 -4.22 3.29
C VAL A 171 18.15 -3.91 4.01
N ASP A 172 19.25 -4.04 3.31
CA ASP A 172 20.59 -3.66 3.80
C ASP A 172 20.79 -2.14 3.83
N ASN A 173 20.30 -1.42 2.79
CA ASN A 173 20.37 0.04 2.67
C ASN A 173 18.98 0.61 2.31
N GLU A 174 18.41 1.44 3.18
CA GLU A 174 17.11 2.07 2.95
C GLU A 174 17.23 3.31 2.04
N MET A 175 16.16 3.60 1.30
CA MET A 175 15.96 4.91 0.69
C MET A 175 15.60 5.92 1.79
N VAL A 176 16.40 6.97 1.98
CA VAL A 176 16.18 7.95 3.06
C VAL A 176 15.66 9.26 2.50
N VAL A 177 14.58 9.78 3.08
CA VAL A 177 13.95 11.04 2.64
C VAL A 177 13.50 11.89 3.82
N PRO A 178 13.48 13.22 3.69
CA PRO A 178 13.00 14.12 4.75
C PRO A 178 11.46 14.15 4.79
N VAL A 179 10.90 14.28 6.00
CA VAL A 179 9.47 14.42 6.25
C VAL A 179 8.94 15.76 5.72
N ASN A 180 7.66 15.79 5.32
CA ASN A 180 6.95 16.99 4.83
C ASN A 180 7.56 17.66 3.58
N LYS A 181 8.44 16.98 2.86
CA LYS A 181 9.00 17.44 1.58
C LYS A 181 8.34 16.72 0.41
N VAL A 182 8.26 17.38 -0.72
CA VAL A 182 7.82 16.79 -1.98
C VAL A 182 8.99 16.01 -2.58
N ILE A 183 8.85 14.69 -2.58
CA ILE A 183 9.84 13.77 -3.13
C ILE A 183 9.40 13.34 -4.52
N ARG A 184 10.19 13.70 -5.53
CA ARG A 184 10.05 13.17 -6.89
C ARG A 184 10.78 11.83 -6.95
N VAL A 185 10.08 10.78 -7.36
CA VAL A 185 10.67 9.47 -7.62
C VAL A 185 10.73 9.25 -9.13
N GLN A 186 11.93 9.14 -9.67
CA GLN A 186 12.17 8.75 -11.05
C GLN A 186 12.42 7.25 -11.10
N THR A 187 11.76 6.52 -11.99
CA THR A 187 11.91 5.07 -12.09
C THR A 187 12.31 4.62 -13.49
N THR A 188 13.18 3.62 -13.55
CA THR A 188 13.56 2.93 -14.79
C THR A 188 13.95 1.48 -14.48
N GLY A 189 13.83 0.59 -15.45
CA GLY A 189 14.38 -0.76 -15.39
C GLY A 189 15.74 -0.83 -16.04
N ALA A 190 16.66 -1.62 -15.50
CA ALA A 190 17.96 -1.89 -16.12
C ALA A 190 17.92 -3.13 -17.04
N ASP A 191 17.01 -4.04 -16.80
CA ASP A 191 16.90 -5.37 -17.44
C ASP A 191 15.50 -5.67 -17.94
N VAL A 192 14.54 -5.89 -17.02
CA VAL A 192 13.13 -6.16 -17.32
C VAL A 192 12.25 -5.06 -16.73
N ILE A 193 10.93 -5.15 -16.94
CA ILE A 193 9.99 -4.24 -16.30
C ILE A 193 9.87 -4.62 -14.82
N HIS A 194 9.94 -3.62 -13.94
CA HIS A 194 9.62 -3.67 -12.51
C HIS A 194 8.56 -2.62 -12.21
N ALA A 195 8.02 -2.58 -10.99
CA ALA A 195 7.20 -1.46 -10.55
C ALA A 195 7.56 -1.06 -9.11
N PHE A 196 7.82 0.23 -8.93
CA PHE A 196 8.09 0.83 -7.62
C PHE A 196 6.77 1.16 -6.94
N ALA A 197 6.47 0.51 -5.82
CA ALA A 197 5.21 0.69 -5.11
C ALA A 197 5.42 0.78 -3.60
N VAL A 198 4.88 1.83 -2.97
CA VAL A 198 4.84 2.01 -1.52
C VAL A 198 3.41 2.33 -1.10
N PRO A 199 2.65 1.33 -0.62
CA PRO A 199 1.21 1.48 -0.35
C PRO A 199 0.86 2.60 0.61
N ALA A 200 1.63 2.80 1.69
CA ALA A 200 1.37 3.85 2.68
C ALA A 200 1.47 5.28 2.09
N PHE A 201 2.17 5.46 0.98
CA PHE A 201 2.26 6.74 0.26
C PHE A 201 1.28 6.86 -0.91
N GLY A 202 0.57 5.77 -1.25
CA GLY A 202 -0.37 5.74 -2.37
C GLY A 202 0.30 5.81 -3.73
N ILE A 203 1.55 5.38 -3.86
CA ILE A 203 2.29 5.42 -5.13
C ILE A 203 2.54 4.02 -5.68
N LYS A 204 2.36 3.91 -6.99
CA LYS A 204 2.78 2.78 -7.81
C LYS A 204 3.13 3.29 -9.20
N ILE A 205 4.35 2.99 -9.68
CA ILE A 205 4.81 3.41 -11.00
C ILE A 205 5.74 2.36 -11.61
N ASP A 206 5.57 2.06 -12.87
CA ASP A 206 6.38 1.08 -13.57
C ASP A 206 7.78 1.62 -13.83
N ALA A 207 8.77 0.74 -13.66
CA ALA A 207 10.17 0.96 -13.96
C ALA A 207 10.52 0.19 -15.25
N ILE A 208 10.38 0.88 -16.39
CA ILE A 208 10.47 0.29 -17.74
C ILE A 208 11.86 0.53 -18.32
N PRO A 209 12.55 -0.49 -18.85
CA PRO A 209 13.81 -0.32 -19.54
C PRO A 209 13.73 0.69 -20.70
N GLY A 210 14.71 1.60 -20.76
CA GLY A 210 14.76 2.63 -21.80
C GLY A 210 13.79 3.80 -21.61
N ARG A 211 12.97 3.80 -20.54
CA ARG A 211 12.04 4.88 -20.21
C ARG A 211 12.30 5.38 -18.80
N LEU A 212 12.21 6.69 -18.60
CA LEU A 212 12.23 7.33 -17.29
C LEU A 212 10.82 7.77 -16.93
N ASN A 213 10.16 7.04 -16.02
CA ASN A 213 8.86 7.40 -15.48
C ASN A 213 9.05 8.22 -14.21
N GLU A 214 8.05 9.03 -13.85
CA GLU A 214 8.09 9.88 -12.67
C GLU A 214 6.80 9.78 -11.87
N THR A 215 6.92 9.79 -10.56
CA THR A 215 5.83 9.94 -9.59
C THR A 215 6.31 10.79 -8.42
N TRP A 216 5.43 11.09 -7.49
CA TRP A 216 5.78 11.88 -6.33
C TRP A 216 5.00 11.45 -5.09
N PHE A 217 5.57 11.76 -3.93
CA PHE A 217 4.87 11.66 -2.65
C PHE A 217 5.37 12.73 -1.69
N LYS A 218 4.58 12.97 -0.65
CA LYS A 218 4.96 13.82 0.48
C LYS A 218 4.65 13.05 1.75
N ALA A 219 5.68 12.46 2.37
CA ALA A 219 5.50 11.73 3.62
C ALA A 219 5.16 12.70 4.76
N THR A 220 4.07 12.47 5.48
CA THR A 220 3.58 13.32 6.58
C THR A 220 4.04 12.84 7.96
N LYS A 221 4.65 11.65 8.05
CA LYS A 221 5.08 11.00 9.28
C LYS A 221 6.49 10.48 9.12
N THR A 222 7.32 10.60 10.17
CA THR A 222 8.63 9.93 10.24
C THR A 222 8.46 8.44 10.55
N GLY A 223 9.44 7.61 10.16
CA GLY A 223 9.43 6.18 10.42
C GLY A 223 9.86 5.36 9.22
N MET A 224 9.64 4.05 9.29
CA MET A 224 9.92 3.10 8.22
C MET A 224 8.64 2.79 7.44
N PHE A 225 8.75 2.85 6.11
CA PHE A 225 7.66 2.54 5.20
C PHE A 225 8.14 1.51 4.19
N TYR A 226 7.32 0.51 3.93
CA TYR A 226 7.72 -0.62 3.10
C TYR A 226 6.85 -0.73 1.86
N GLY A 227 7.48 -1.23 0.81
CA GLY A 227 6.86 -1.56 -0.45
C GLY A 227 7.52 -2.78 -1.07
N GLN A 228 7.05 -3.16 -2.24
CA GLN A 228 7.56 -4.30 -2.98
C GLN A 228 7.50 -4.01 -4.47
N CYS A 229 8.31 -4.73 -5.25
CA CYS A 229 8.15 -4.76 -6.69
C CYS A 229 6.73 -5.23 -7.03
N SER A 230 6.04 -4.50 -7.91
CA SER A 230 4.61 -4.69 -8.21
C SER A 230 4.34 -4.98 -9.69
N GLU A 231 5.39 -5.39 -10.43
CA GLU A 231 5.32 -5.94 -11.79
C GLU A 231 6.17 -7.20 -11.87
N LEU A 232 5.60 -8.30 -12.39
CA LEU A 232 6.26 -9.61 -12.41
C LEU A 232 7.56 -9.55 -13.20
N CYS A 233 8.70 -9.66 -12.52
CA CYS A 233 10.05 -9.48 -13.08
C CYS A 233 10.93 -10.74 -13.06
N GLY A 234 10.36 -11.91 -12.73
CA GLY A 234 11.05 -13.19 -12.73
C GLY A 234 10.94 -13.97 -11.42
N LYS A 235 11.86 -14.93 -11.19
CA LYS A 235 11.75 -15.91 -10.07
C LYS A 235 11.80 -15.28 -8.69
N ASP A 236 12.58 -14.23 -8.50
CA ASP A 236 12.76 -13.56 -7.20
C ASP A 236 11.97 -12.23 -7.11
N HIS A 237 10.90 -12.11 -7.92
CA HIS A 237 10.01 -10.95 -7.90
C HIS A 237 9.52 -10.54 -6.50
N ALA A 238 9.19 -11.51 -5.65
CA ALA A 238 8.74 -11.27 -4.28
C ALA A 238 9.87 -10.92 -3.29
N PHE A 239 11.13 -10.98 -3.72
CA PHE A 239 12.32 -10.86 -2.87
C PHE A 239 13.15 -9.61 -3.15
N MET A 240 12.55 -8.57 -3.72
CA MET A 240 13.14 -7.26 -3.95
C MET A 240 12.28 -6.14 -3.32
N PRO A 241 12.30 -6.05 -1.99
CA PRO A 241 11.48 -5.07 -1.27
C PRO A 241 12.01 -3.65 -1.43
N ILE A 242 11.15 -2.71 -1.08
CA ILE A 242 11.42 -1.28 -1.00
C ILE A 242 11.29 -0.89 0.48
N ALA A 243 12.33 -0.29 1.06
CA ALA A 243 12.27 0.29 2.39
C ALA A 243 12.61 1.77 2.33
N VAL A 244 11.67 2.61 2.77
CA VAL A 244 11.80 4.06 2.80
C VAL A 244 11.85 4.52 4.25
N ARG A 245 12.97 5.10 4.66
CA ARG A 245 13.14 5.72 5.97
C ARG A 245 12.87 7.21 5.88
N VAL A 246 11.77 7.65 6.45
CA VAL A 246 11.39 9.06 6.54
C VAL A 246 11.93 9.63 7.84
N VAL A 247 12.74 10.69 7.74
CA VAL A 247 13.46 11.29 8.87
C VAL A 247 13.22 12.80 8.94
N SER A 248 13.65 13.44 10.03
CA SER A 248 13.68 14.91 10.13
C SER A 248 14.69 15.53 9.14
N ASP A 249 14.53 16.83 8.84
CA ASP A 249 15.46 17.55 7.97
C ASP A 249 16.92 17.48 8.52
N GLN A 250 17.09 17.54 9.84
CA GLN A 250 18.40 17.46 10.48
C GLN A 250 19.03 16.07 10.35
N GLU A 251 18.25 15.03 10.57
CA GLU A 251 18.70 13.63 10.39
C GLU A 251 19.02 13.34 8.93
N PHE A 252 18.24 13.89 7.99
CA PHE A 252 18.51 13.76 6.57
C PHE A 252 19.84 14.42 6.19
N ALA A 253 20.12 15.63 6.66
CA ALA A 253 21.39 16.31 6.44
C ALA A 253 22.58 15.50 7.00
N THR A 254 22.43 14.94 8.21
CA THR A 254 23.45 14.06 8.80
C THR A 254 23.66 12.79 7.99
N TRP A 255 22.57 12.17 7.54
CA TRP A 255 22.65 10.99 6.69
C TRP A 255 23.35 11.28 5.36
N LEU A 256 23.08 12.42 4.73
CA LEU A 256 23.73 12.83 3.48
C LEU A 256 25.26 12.87 3.61
N GLU A 257 25.78 13.40 4.71
CA GLU A 257 27.23 13.47 4.95
C GLU A 257 27.85 12.06 5.11
N VAL A 258 27.14 11.16 5.80
CA VAL A 258 27.55 9.76 5.93
C VAL A 258 27.46 9.03 4.58
N ALA A 259 26.37 9.23 3.84
CA ALA A 259 26.12 8.61 2.55
C ALA A 259 27.15 9.04 1.51
N LYS A 260 27.52 10.32 1.46
CA LYS A 260 28.60 10.81 0.60
C LYS A 260 29.91 10.10 0.87
N LYS A 261 30.28 9.87 2.14
CA LYS A 261 31.50 9.15 2.51
C LYS A 261 31.42 7.66 2.17
N LYS A 262 30.25 7.04 2.41
CA LYS A 262 30.06 5.60 2.23
C LYS A 262 29.92 5.19 0.75
N PHE A 263 29.21 5.98 -0.06
CA PHE A 263 28.77 5.60 -1.39
C PHE A 263 29.45 6.39 -2.53
N ALA A 264 29.95 7.60 -2.30
CA ALA A 264 30.62 8.39 -3.33
C ALA A 264 32.06 7.93 -3.64
N SER A 265 32.65 7.11 -2.78
CA SER A 265 33.98 6.52 -3.00
C SER A 265 33.95 5.30 -3.94
N SER A 266 32.79 4.80 -4.28
CA SER A 266 32.59 3.70 -5.22
C SER A 266 32.45 4.29 -6.63
N GLY A 267 33.57 4.55 -7.30
CA GLY A 267 33.55 4.85 -8.74
C GLY A 267 32.87 3.67 -9.51
N PRO A 268 32.46 3.87 -10.78
CA PRO A 268 31.85 2.82 -11.56
C PRO A 268 32.82 1.63 -11.70
N GLY A 269 32.66 0.60 -10.88
CA GLY A 269 33.51 -0.60 -10.87
C GLY A 269 33.78 -1.26 -9.52
N ALA A 270 33.39 -0.67 -8.40
CA ALA A 270 33.58 -1.30 -7.07
C ALA A 270 32.33 -2.05 -6.58
N TYR A 271 31.72 -2.86 -7.44
CA TYR A 271 30.78 -3.88 -6.97
C TYR A 271 31.57 -5.10 -6.53
N ALA A 272 31.71 -5.28 -5.22
CA ALA A 272 32.09 -6.58 -4.70
C ALA A 272 31.01 -7.56 -5.18
N VAL A 273 31.38 -8.42 -6.12
CA VAL A 273 30.59 -9.58 -6.51
C VAL A 273 30.45 -10.41 -5.21
N ALA A 274 29.27 -10.31 -4.58
CA ALA A 274 28.90 -11.27 -3.56
C ALA A 274 28.90 -12.62 -4.27
N GLN A 275 29.89 -13.44 -4.00
CA GLN A 275 29.95 -14.80 -4.47
C GLN A 275 28.69 -15.50 -3.95
N VAL A 276 27.74 -15.73 -4.84
CA VAL A 276 26.67 -16.68 -4.63
C VAL A 276 27.38 -18.03 -4.53
N GLY A 277 27.55 -18.50 -3.29
CA GLY A 277 28.05 -19.81 -3.01
C GLY A 277 27.15 -20.82 -3.71
N GLN A 278 27.72 -21.56 -4.64
CA GLN A 278 27.18 -22.81 -5.14
C GLN A 278 27.04 -23.78 -3.97
N GLN A 279 25.80 -24.13 -3.61
CA GLN A 279 25.45 -25.45 -3.08
C GLN A 279 24.01 -25.78 -3.54
#